data_04456b23fa993e09b9e19e4045c4b7c2
#
_entry.id   04456b23fa993e09b9e19e4045c4b7c2
#
_cell.length_a   1.000
_cell.length_b   1.000
_cell.length_c   1.000
_cell.angle_alpha   90.00
_cell.angle_beta   90.00
_cell.angle_gamma   90.00
#
_symmetry.space_group_name_H-M   'P 1'
#
loop_
_entity.id
_entity.type
_entity.pdbx_description
1 polymer ?
#
loop_
_entity_poly.entity_id
_entity_poly.type
_entity_poly.pdbx_seq_one_letter_code
_entity_poly.pdbx_strand_id
1 'polypeptide(L)'
;MPGHDILIIYGTSYGQTAKIARFMADQLRETGARATLVDVDEIPRDLDLAAYDGVLVGGSVLYGRHKKALRRFVQSHREALARVPSGFFSLSGSAASANAADRARASAFIDDFARRTGWRPSLTVSLAGAMAYTRYHPLMRWMLRRIARNEGRPTDTSRDHEMTDWAEVRRFVDAFDALLPAPALV
;
A
#
# COMPACT_ATOMS: atom_id res chain seq x y z
N MET A 1 -27.59 -4.34 8.30
CA MET A 1 -26.86 -3.17 8.79
C MET A 1 -26.10 -2.59 7.60
N PRO A 2 -26.16 -1.30 7.31
CA PRO A 2 -25.27 -0.72 6.31
C PRO A 2 -23.84 -0.87 6.84
N GLY A 3 -22.98 -1.51 6.04
CA GLY A 3 -21.56 -1.64 6.35
C GLY A 3 -20.83 -0.31 6.10
N HIS A 4 -19.62 -0.19 6.63
CA HIS A 4 -18.77 0.99 6.44
C HIS A 4 -18.45 1.25 4.96
N ASP A 5 -18.35 2.51 4.57
CA ASP A 5 -17.83 2.95 3.31
C ASP A 5 -16.31 3.18 3.42
N ILE A 6 -15.52 2.36 2.75
CA ILE A 6 -14.07 2.40 2.81
C ILE A 6 -13.49 2.78 1.46
N LEU A 7 -12.61 3.76 1.45
CA LEU A 7 -11.84 4.14 0.27
C LEU A 7 -10.44 3.54 0.32
N ILE A 8 -10.01 2.91 -0.76
CA ILE A 8 -8.64 2.42 -0.92
C ILE A 8 -8.00 3.14 -2.10
N ILE A 9 -7.09 4.06 -1.82
CA ILE A 9 -6.33 4.79 -2.84
C ILE A 9 -4.95 4.16 -2.97
N TYR A 10 -4.53 3.83 -4.17
CA TYR A 10 -3.24 3.19 -4.38
C TYR A 10 -2.47 3.77 -5.55
N GLY A 11 -1.14 3.74 -5.43
CA GLY A 11 -0.22 4.05 -6.53
C GLY A 11 0.63 2.82 -6.84
N THR A 12 0.48 2.29 -8.05
CA THR A 12 1.22 1.12 -8.51
C THR A 12 2.14 1.46 -9.68
N SER A 13 3.29 0.77 -9.78
CA SER A 13 4.19 0.87 -10.95
C SER A 13 4.14 -0.40 -11.80
N TYR A 14 3.99 -1.56 -11.18
CA TYR A 14 4.03 -2.87 -11.84
C TYR A 14 2.85 -3.77 -11.47
N GLY A 15 1.81 -3.22 -10.84
CA GLY A 15 0.53 -3.89 -10.59
C GLY A 15 0.42 -4.60 -9.24
N GLN A 16 1.50 -4.83 -8.48
CA GLN A 16 1.39 -5.56 -7.20
C GLN A 16 0.62 -4.77 -6.14
N THR A 17 0.78 -3.45 -6.06
CA THR A 17 -0.01 -2.62 -5.14
C THR A 17 -1.50 -2.72 -5.45
N ALA A 18 -1.88 -2.70 -6.73
CA ALA A 18 -3.26 -2.87 -7.16
C ALA A 18 -3.82 -4.25 -6.77
N LYS A 19 -3.01 -5.32 -6.88
CA LYS A 19 -3.40 -6.67 -6.48
C LYS A 19 -3.67 -6.75 -4.98
N ILE A 20 -2.80 -6.17 -4.17
CA ILE A 20 -2.97 -6.10 -2.71
C ILE A 20 -4.18 -5.25 -2.34
N ALA A 21 -4.36 -4.10 -2.98
CA ALA A 21 -5.52 -3.23 -2.75
C ALA A 21 -6.86 -3.94 -3.05
N ARG A 22 -6.92 -4.73 -4.13
CA ARG A 22 -8.11 -5.57 -4.45
C ARG A 22 -8.35 -6.61 -3.37
N PHE A 23 -7.30 -7.33 -2.95
CA PHE A 23 -7.42 -8.31 -1.88
C PHE A 23 -7.94 -7.68 -0.58
N MET A 24 -7.41 -6.52 -0.18
CA MET A 24 -7.90 -5.78 0.99
C MET A 24 -9.38 -5.39 0.83
N ALA A 25 -9.77 -4.92 -0.36
CA ALA A 25 -11.16 -4.58 -0.65
C ALA A 25 -12.09 -5.79 -0.54
N ASP A 26 -11.66 -6.95 -1.03
CA ASP A 26 -12.45 -8.18 -0.96
C ASP A 26 -12.58 -8.66 0.49
N GLN A 27 -11.52 -8.58 1.31
CA GLN A 27 -11.60 -8.91 2.73
C GLN A 27 -12.55 -7.97 3.49
N LEU A 28 -12.52 -6.66 3.22
CA LEU A 28 -13.44 -5.69 3.82
C LEU A 28 -14.90 -5.96 3.40
N ARG A 29 -15.12 -6.37 2.15
CA ARG A 29 -16.48 -6.74 1.67
C ARG A 29 -16.99 -8.02 2.33
N GLU A 30 -16.13 -8.97 2.67
CA GLU A 30 -16.47 -10.16 3.44
C GLU A 30 -17.01 -9.82 4.84
N THR A 31 -16.55 -8.71 5.45
CA THR A 31 -17.09 -8.19 6.73
C THR A 31 -18.33 -7.31 6.57
N GLY A 32 -18.82 -7.11 5.34
CA GLY A 32 -20.01 -6.32 5.02
C GLY A 32 -19.75 -4.85 4.68
N ALA A 33 -18.49 -4.42 4.61
CA ALA A 33 -18.16 -3.05 4.18
C ALA A 33 -18.33 -2.87 2.66
N ARG A 34 -18.54 -1.62 2.24
CA ARG A 34 -18.44 -1.19 0.83
C ARG A 34 -17.05 -0.62 0.59
N ALA A 35 -16.25 -1.28 -0.23
CA ALA A 35 -14.90 -0.86 -0.53
C ALA A 35 -14.78 -0.29 -1.96
N THR A 36 -14.38 0.96 -2.06
CA THR A 36 -14.10 1.68 -3.31
C THR A 36 -12.59 1.71 -3.56
N LEU A 37 -12.17 1.29 -4.75
CA LEU A 37 -10.76 1.27 -5.18
C LEU A 37 -10.50 2.41 -6.16
N VAL A 38 -9.46 3.20 -5.92
CA VAL A 38 -9.06 4.30 -6.79
C VAL A 38 -7.55 4.24 -7.06
N ASP A 39 -7.16 4.14 -8.33
CA ASP A 39 -5.75 4.37 -8.71
C ASP A 39 -5.47 5.88 -8.65
N VAL A 40 -4.35 6.23 -8.04
CA VAL A 40 -3.97 7.65 -7.88
C VAL A 40 -3.74 8.38 -9.21
N ASP A 41 -3.56 7.66 -10.30
CA ASP A 41 -3.46 8.25 -11.65
C ASP A 41 -4.85 8.53 -12.28
N GLU A 42 -5.93 7.98 -11.71
CA GLU A 42 -7.30 8.03 -12.24
C GLU A 42 -8.30 8.56 -11.20
N ILE A 43 -7.88 9.53 -10.37
CA ILE A 43 -8.75 10.07 -9.31
C ILE A 43 -9.96 10.79 -9.93
N PRO A 44 -11.20 10.40 -9.55
CA PRO A 44 -12.39 11.13 -9.94
C PRO A 44 -12.35 12.59 -9.46
N ARG A 45 -12.85 13.52 -10.28
CA ARG A 45 -12.85 14.96 -9.93
C ARG A 45 -13.76 15.30 -8.77
N ASP A 46 -14.77 14.51 -8.57
CA ASP A 46 -15.81 14.62 -7.54
C ASP A 46 -15.56 13.72 -6.32
N LEU A 47 -14.34 13.18 -6.17
CA LEU A 47 -13.97 12.36 -5.03
C LEU A 47 -14.05 13.18 -3.73
N ASP A 48 -15.04 12.85 -2.90
CA ASP A 48 -15.19 13.42 -1.57
C ASP A 48 -14.76 12.41 -0.49
N LEU A 49 -13.68 12.72 0.21
CA LEU A 49 -13.16 11.89 1.30
C LEU A 49 -14.08 11.86 2.53
N ALA A 50 -14.94 12.87 2.69
CA ALA A 50 -15.87 12.92 3.81
C ALA A 50 -17.05 11.93 3.67
N ALA A 51 -17.24 11.35 2.49
CA ALA A 51 -18.21 10.32 2.23
C ALA A 51 -17.80 8.92 2.72
N TYR A 52 -16.57 8.78 3.25
CA TYR A 52 -16.01 7.48 3.67
C TYR A 52 -15.76 7.44 5.18
N ASP A 53 -16.09 6.30 5.79
CA ASP A 53 -15.85 6.03 7.21
C ASP A 53 -14.38 5.72 7.53
N GLY A 54 -13.61 5.32 6.51
CA GLY A 54 -12.19 5.06 6.65
C GLY A 54 -11.46 5.05 5.31
N VAL A 55 -10.15 5.31 5.34
CA VAL A 55 -9.33 5.40 4.13
C VAL A 55 -8.04 4.59 4.28
N LEU A 56 -7.79 3.71 3.32
CA LEU A 56 -6.50 3.05 3.13
C LEU A 56 -5.73 3.71 1.99
N VAL A 57 -4.47 4.01 2.22
CA VAL A 57 -3.57 4.54 1.19
C VAL A 57 -2.44 3.55 0.96
N GLY A 58 -2.14 3.21 -0.28
CA GLY A 58 -1.10 2.25 -0.60
C GLY A 58 -0.15 2.69 -1.69
N GLY A 59 1.12 2.33 -1.56
CA GLY A 59 2.08 2.66 -2.59
C GLY A 59 3.30 1.76 -2.63
N SER A 60 3.79 1.47 -3.84
CA SER A 60 5.07 0.82 -4.02
C SER A 60 6.23 1.82 -4.00
N VAL A 61 7.33 1.38 -3.41
CA VAL A 61 8.61 2.10 -3.45
C VAL A 61 9.36 1.71 -4.70
N LEU A 62 9.66 2.70 -5.54
CA LEU A 62 10.51 2.56 -6.70
C LEU A 62 11.63 3.59 -6.61
N TYR A 63 12.89 3.18 -6.79
CA TYR A 63 14.07 4.05 -6.61
C TYR A 63 14.10 4.79 -5.26
N GLY A 64 13.70 4.08 -4.18
CA GLY A 64 13.69 4.64 -2.82
C GLY A 64 12.57 5.62 -2.52
N ARG A 65 11.56 5.74 -3.38
CA ARG A 65 10.46 6.71 -3.20
C ARG A 65 9.12 6.14 -3.64
N HIS A 66 8.06 6.57 -2.96
CA HIS A 66 6.69 6.36 -3.42
C HIS A 66 6.35 7.28 -4.59
N LYS A 67 5.36 6.87 -5.40
CA LYS A 67 4.90 7.61 -6.58
C LYS A 67 4.57 9.06 -6.25
N LYS A 68 5.01 10.00 -7.12
CA LYS A 68 4.82 11.44 -6.90
C LYS A 68 3.34 11.82 -6.85
N ALA A 69 2.50 11.19 -7.68
CA ALA A 69 1.06 11.40 -7.68
C ALA A 69 0.44 11.07 -6.32
N LEU A 70 0.81 9.90 -5.72
CA LEU A 70 0.32 9.49 -4.41
C LEU A 70 0.73 10.48 -3.31
N ARG A 71 1.99 10.93 -3.32
CA ARG A 71 2.45 11.93 -2.36
C ARG A 71 1.70 13.26 -2.48
N ARG A 72 1.47 13.74 -3.71
CA ARG A 72 0.72 14.97 -3.97
C ARG A 72 -0.72 14.86 -3.51
N PHE A 73 -1.37 13.73 -3.82
CA PHE A 73 -2.73 13.48 -3.36
C PHE A 73 -2.82 13.55 -1.83
N VAL A 74 -1.96 12.82 -1.12
CA VAL A 74 -1.97 12.82 0.35
C VAL A 74 -1.64 14.19 0.92
N GLN A 75 -0.70 14.93 0.34
CA GLN A 75 -0.38 16.31 0.77
C GLN A 75 -1.59 17.24 0.67
N SER A 76 -2.33 17.19 -0.45
CA SER A 76 -3.49 18.07 -0.67
C SER A 76 -4.71 17.68 0.16
N HIS A 77 -4.80 16.41 0.60
CA HIS A 77 -5.94 15.90 1.37
C HIS A 77 -5.59 15.53 2.82
N ARG A 78 -4.41 15.94 3.33
CA ARG A 78 -3.92 15.53 4.65
C ARG A 78 -4.88 15.84 5.80
N GLU A 79 -5.61 16.97 5.72
CA GLU A 79 -6.55 17.39 6.75
C GLU A 79 -7.82 16.52 6.74
N ALA A 80 -8.31 16.15 5.57
CA ALA A 80 -9.44 15.23 5.43
C ALA A 80 -9.06 13.82 5.90
N LEU A 81 -7.87 13.33 5.49
CA LEU A 81 -7.34 12.04 5.91
C LEU A 81 -7.07 11.94 7.43
N ALA A 82 -6.84 13.07 8.11
CA ALA A 82 -6.64 13.11 9.55
C ALA A 82 -7.96 13.06 10.35
N ARG A 83 -9.11 13.22 9.69
CA ARG A 83 -10.43 13.23 10.34
C ARG A 83 -11.10 11.86 10.40
N VAL A 84 -10.61 10.90 9.65
CA VAL A 84 -11.14 9.54 9.55
C VAL A 84 -10.08 8.51 9.93
N PRO A 85 -10.46 7.34 10.44
CA PRO A 85 -9.56 6.21 10.57
C PRO A 85 -8.81 5.97 9.26
N SER A 86 -7.49 5.96 9.32
CA SER A 86 -6.70 5.85 8.10
C SER A 86 -5.50 4.92 8.26
N GLY A 87 -5.22 4.14 7.22
CA GLY A 87 -4.10 3.22 7.17
C GLY A 87 -3.19 3.47 5.98
N PHE A 88 -1.89 3.21 6.14
CA PHE A 88 -0.92 3.27 5.07
C PHE A 88 -0.18 1.95 4.90
N PHE A 89 -0.21 1.38 3.69
CA PHE A 89 0.57 0.20 3.34
C PHE A 89 1.63 0.54 2.28
N SER A 90 2.88 0.27 2.64
CA SER A 90 4.06 0.55 1.81
C SER A 90 4.64 -0.74 1.27
N LEU A 91 4.76 -0.87 -0.05
CA LEU A 91 5.36 -2.04 -0.68
C LEU A 91 6.80 -1.77 -1.06
N SER A 92 7.70 -2.62 -0.59
CA SER A 92 9.11 -2.55 -0.99
C SER A 92 9.75 -3.93 -1.09
N GLY A 93 10.81 -4.04 -1.89
CA GLY A 93 11.65 -5.23 -1.89
C GLY A 93 12.34 -5.44 -0.54
N SER A 94 12.71 -4.38 0.17
CA SER A 94 13.37 -4.46 1.49
C SER A 94 12.50 -5.12 2.56
N ALA A 95 11.18 -5.05 2.44
CA ALA A 95 10.26 -5.68 3.38
C ALA A 95 10.30 -7.22 3.31
N ALA A 96 10.73 -7.80 2.19
CA ALA A 96 10.87 -9.25 2.03
C ALA A 96 12.17 -9.82 2.64
N SER A 97 13.07 -8.95 3.13
CA SER A 97 14.40 -9.38 3.59
C SER A 97 14.36 -9.97 5.01
N ALA A 98 15.08 -11.05 5.23
CA ALA A 98 15.36 -11.56 6.58
C ALA A 98 16.33 -10.65 7.37
N ASN A 99 17.06 -9.77 6.68
CA ASN A 99 18.03 -8.86 7.29
C ASN A 99 17.34 -7.71 8.02
N ALA A 100 17.73 -7.48 9.29
CA ALA A 100 17.17 -6.41 10.12
C ALA A 100 17.39 -5.00 9.54
N ALA A 101 18.54 -4.75 8.91
CA ALA A 101 18.83 -3.45 8.28
C ALA A 101 17.91 -3.15 7.10
N ASP A 102 17.56 -4.15 6.31
CA ASP A 102 16.62 -3.98 5.21
C ASP A 102 15.20 -3.76 5.70
N ARG A 103 14.76 -4.48 6.76
CA ARG A 103 13.46 -4.22 7.39
C ARG A 103 13.40 -2.81 7.98
N ALA A 104 14.46 -2.33 8.62
CA ALA A 104 14.55 -0.95 9.10
C ALA A 104 14.45 0.06 7.93
N ARG A 105 15.07 -0.25 6.77
CA ARG A 105 14.94 0.56 5.55
C ARG A 105 13.49 0.57 5.04
N ALA A 106 12.79 -0.57 5.09
CA ALA A 106 11.40 -0.66 4.69
C ALA A 106 10.51 0.24 5.57
N SER A 107 10.72 0.26 6.88
CA SER A 107 10.04 1.17 7.81
C SER A 107 10.41 2.64 7.55
N ALA A 108 11.68 2.93 7.25
CA ALA A 108 12.12 4.29 6.93
C ALA A 108 11.44 4.88 5.69
N PHE A 109 10.94 4.07 4.74
CA PHE A 109 10.13 4.57 3.62
C PHE A 109 8.77 5.09 4.07
N ILE A 110 8.17 4.49 5.09
CA ILE A 110 6.92 4.97 5.70
C ILE A 110 7.17 6.30 6.40
N ASP A 111 8.23 6.41 7.20
CA ASP A 111 8.60 7.64 7.90
C ASP A 111 8.92 8.78 6.93
N ASP A 112 9.64 8.48 5.83
CA ASP A 112 9.93 9.46 4.78
C ASP A 112 8.65 9.94 4.09
N PHE A 113 7.71 9.03 3.83
CA PHE A 113 6.42 9.37 3.25
C PHE A 113 5.61 10.28 4.19
N ALA A 114 5.51 9.93 5.48
CA ALA A 114 4.81 10.72 6.49
C ALA A 114 5.44 12.12 6.65
N ARG A 115 6.77 12.20 6.72
CA ARG A 115 7.49 13.48 6.80
C ARG A 115 7.25 14.37 5.58
N ARG A 116 7.25 13.80 4.37
CA ARG A 116 7.06 14.55 3.12
C ARG A 116 5.64 14.99 2.89
N THR A 117 4.67 14.21 3.35
CA THR A 117 3.25 14.51 3.14
C THR A 117 2.64 15.31 4.28
N GLY A 118 3.26 15.30 5.46
CA GLY A 118 2.69 15.88 6.68
C GLY A 118 1.49 15.09 7.22
N TRP A 119 1.23 13.89 6.69
CA TRP A 119 0.15 13.02 7.12
C TRP A 119 0.66 11.85 7.96
N ARG A 120 -0.01 11.58 9.06
CA ARG A 120 0.26 10.46 9.96
C ARG A 120 -0.98 9.57 10.05
N PRO A 121 -0.99 8.43 9.37
CA PRO A 121 -2.11 7.48 9.45
C PRO A 121 -2.18 6.83 10.83
N SER A 122 -3.38 6.35 11.18
CA SER A 122 -3.63 5.61 12.43
C SER A 122 -2.93 4.25 12.46
N LEU A 123 -2.73 3.65 11.30
CA LEU A 123 -2.10 2.33 11.15
C LEU A 123 -1.15 2.31 9.96
N THR A 124 -0.01 1.62 10.10
CA THR A 124 0.94 1.45 9.00
C THR A 124 1.41 0.01 8.89
N VAL A 125 1.72 -0.43 7.67
CA VAL A 125 2.38 -1.72 7.42
C VAL A 125 3.39 -1.60 6.28
N SER A 126 4.51 -2.31 6.42
CA SER A 126 5.50 -2.46 5.37
C SER A 126 5.40 -3.87 4.79
N LEU A 127 4.90 -3.99 3.58
CA LEU A 127 4.63 -5.26 2.92
C LEU A 127 5.70 -5.59 1.87
N ALA A 128 6.02 -6.87 1.75
CA ALA A 128 6.79 -7.36 0.63
C ALA A 128 5.95 -7.26 -0.66
N GLY A 129 6.55 -6.70 -1.71
CA GLY A 129 5.93 -6.59 -3.01
C GLY A 129 6.21 -7.80 -3.91
N ALA A 130 6.34 -7.55 -5.20
CA ALA A 130 6.78 -8.53 -6.19
C ALA A 130 7.98 -8.01 -6.98
N MET A 131 8.84 -8.91 -7.42
CA MET A 131 9.88 -8.62 -8.40
C MET A 131 9.31 -8.92 -9.79
N ALA A 132 8.82 -7.87 -10.46
CA ALA A 132 8.20 -7.97 -11.79
C ALA A 132 9.28 -7.99 -12.89
N TYR A 133 10.16 -8.98 -12.87
CA TYR A 133 11.31 -9.07 -13.79
C TYR A 133 10.90 -9.02 -15.27
N THR A 134 9.75 -9.58 -15.62
CA THR A 134 9.25 -9.60 -17.00
C THR A 134 8.87 -8.21 -17.49
N ARG A 135 8.57 -7.29 -16.60
CA ARG A 135 8.12 -5.90 -16.88
C ARG A 135 9.25 -4.88 -16.76
N TYR A 136 10.41 -5.27 -16.22
CA TYR A 136 11.52 -4.35 -16.06
C TYR A 136 12.29 -4.15 -17.36
N HIS A 137 12.73 -2.92 -17.60
CA HIS A 137 13.71 -2.63 -18.65
C HIS A 137 14.99 -3.48 -18.44
N PRO A 138 15.67 -3.96 -19.50
CA PRO A 138 16.82 -4.85 -19.37
C PRO A 138 17.90 -4.41 -18.39
N LEU A 139 18.23 -3.12 -18.37
CA LEU A 139 19.24 -2.57 -17.44
C LEU A 139 18.77 -2.67 -15.96
N MET A 140 17.52 -2.34 -15.70
CA MET A 140 16.92 -2.47 -14.36
C MET A 140 16.86 -3.94 -13.93
N ARG A 141 16.46 -4.84 -14.85
CA ARG A 141 16.43 -6.28 -14.63
C ARG A 141 17.78 -6.82 -14.23
N TRP A 142 18.84 -6.42 -14.94
CA TRP A 142 20.22 -6.81 -14.63
C TRP A 142 20.66 -6.29 -13.25
N MET A 143 20.40 -5.02 -12.96
CA MET A 143 20.74 -4.40 -11.68
C MET A 143 20.03 -5.07 -10.51
N LEU A 144 18.71 -5.28 -10.62
CA LEU A 144 17.91 -5.91 -9.58
C LEU A 144 18.28 -7.38 -9.38
N ARG A 145 18.61 -8.11 -10.46
CA ARG A 145 19.12 -9.47 -10.36
C ARG A 145 20.43 -9.53 -9.57
N ARG A 146 21.34 -8.55 -9.76
CA ARG A 146 22.59 -8.47 -9.01
C ARG A 146 22.34 -8.21 -7.51
N ILE A 147 21.41 -7.29 -7.20
CA ILE A 147 20.98 -7.00 -5.82
C ILE A 147 20.34 -8.25 -5.20
N ALA A 148 19.42 -8.87 -5.90
CA ALA A 148 18.70 -10.07 -5.44
C ALA A 148 19.68 -11.22 -5.10
N ARG A 149 20.72 -11.40 -5.91
CA ARG A 149 21.76 -12.42 -5.63
C ARG A 149 22.48 -12.15 -4.32
N ASN A 150 22.83 -10.90 -4.04
CA ASN A 150 23.53 -10.52 -2.81
C ASN A 150 22.61 -10.64 -1.57
N GLU A 151 21.31 -10.59 -1.75
CA GLU A 151 20.30 -10.64 -0.69
C GLU A 151 19.62 -12.02 -0.57
N GLY A 152 20.09 -13.04 -1.31
CA GLY A 152 19.52 -14.39 -1.28
C GLY A 152 18.09 -14.48 -1.84
N ARG A 153 17.68 -13.52 -2.68
CA ARG A 153 16.35 -13.47 -3.32
C ARG A 153 16.34 -14.20 -4.66
N PRO A 154 15.13 -14.52 -5.21
CA PRO A 154 15.02 -15.15 -6.52
C PRO A 154 15.72 -14.35 -7.61
N THR A 155 16.59 -15.00 -8.39
CA THR A 155 17.38 -14.42 -9.48
C THR A 155 16.94 -14.86 -10.87
N ASP A 156 15.93 -15.70 -10.97
CA ASP A 156 15.32 -16.12 -12.22
C ASP A 156 14.52 -14.95 -12.80
N THR A 157 15.03 -14.37 -13.88
CA THR A 157 14.45 -13.20 -14.53
C THR A 157 13.46 -13.55 -15.65
N SER A 158 13.21 -14.83 -15.89
CA SER A 158 12.24 -15.30 -16.90
C SER A 158 10.80 -15.17 -16.43
N ARG A 159 10.57 -14.99 -15.15
CA ARG A 159 9.24 -14.89 -14.52
C ARG A 159 9.24 -13.84 -13.41
N ASP A 160 8.05 -13.41 -13.04
CA ASP A 160 7.83 -12.55 -11.88
C ASP A 160 7.83 -13.39 -10.60
N HIS A 161 8.32 -12.81 -9.50
CA HIS A 161 8.35 -13.46 -8.19
C HIS A 161 7.54 -12.65 -7.20
N GLU A 162 6.45 -13.21 -6.74
CA GLU A 162 5.64 -12.63 -5.67
C GLU A 162 6.21 -13.03 -4.32
N MET A 163 6.40 -12.04 -3.44
CA MET A 163 6.95 -12.21 -2.09
C MET A 163 5.96 -11.74 -1.01
N THR A 164 4.73 -11.42 -1.40
CA THR A 164 3.71 -10.89 -0.50
C THR A 164 3.26 -11.95 0.49
N ASP A 165 3.35 -11.64 1.79
CA ASP A 165 2.70 -12.41 2.85
C ASP A 165 1.23 -12.00 2.95
N TRP A 166 0.35 -12.80 2.38
CA TRP A 166 -1.09 -12.54 2.37
C TRP A 166 -1.72 -12.63 3.77
N ALA A 167 -1.12 -13.38 4.70
CA ALA A 167 -1.57 -13.41 6.08
C ALA A 167 -1.25 -12.07 6.80
N GLU A 168 -0.13 -11.44 6.48
CA GLU A 168 0.21 -10.11 6.98
C GLU A 168 -0.75 -9.05 6.42
N VAL A 169 -1.09 -9.13 5.13
CA VAL A 169 -2.10 -8.25 4.51
C VAL A 169 -3.44 -8.39 5.23
N ARG A 170 -3.87 -9.62 5.52
CA ARG A 170 -5.12 -9.87 6.24
C ARG A 170 -5.09 -9.28 7.65
N ARG A 171 -4.03 -9.52 8.41
CA ARG A 171 -3.87 -8.94 9.76
C ARG A 171 -3.94 -7.41 9.75
N PHE A 172 -3.41 -6.79 8.70
CA PHE A 172 -3.49 -5.34 8.55
C PHE A 172 -4.93 -4.87 8.29
N VAL A 173 -5.69 -5.58 7.45
CA VAL A 173 -7.12 -5.29 7.19
C VAL A 173 -7.93 -5.47 8.48
N ASP A 174 -7.74 -6.56 9.22
CA ASP A 174 -8.44 -6.83 10.48
C ASP A 174 -8.16 -5.74 11.51
N ALA A 175 -6.89 -5.30 11.62
CA ALA A 175 -6.50 -4.21 12.50
C ALA A 175 -7.09 -2.86 12.07
N PHE A 176 -7.23 -2.62 10.77
CA PHE A 176 -7.88 -1.42 10.26
C PHE A 176 -9.39 -1.44 10.50
N ASP A 177 -10.06 -2.56 10.27
CA ASP A 177 -11.50 -2.73 10.51
C ASP A 177 -11.84 -2.46 11.98
N ALA A 178 -10.98 -2.90 12.90
CA ALA A 178 -11.12 -2.63 14.34
C ALA A 178 -10.96 -1.15 14.75
N LEU A 179 -10.42 -0.30 13.88
CA LEU A 179 -10.34 1.16 14.12
C LEU A 179 -11.60 1.91 13.67
N LEU A 180 -12.45 1.26 12.89
CA LEU A 180 -13.66 1.91 12.39
C LEU A 180 -14.66 2.14 13.54
N PRO A 181 -15.42 3.25 13.52
CA PRO A 181 -16.44 3.50 14.54
C PRO A 181 -17.49 2.39 14.51
N ALA A 182 -18.11 2.11 15.64
CA ALA A 182 -19.23 1.17 15.65
C ALA A 182 -20.32 1.66 14.67
N PRO A 183 -20.93 0.77 13.86
CA PRO A 183 -22.00 1.17 12.94
C PRO A 183 -23.08 1.89 13.71
N ALA A 184 -23.52 3.03 13.19
CA ALA A 184 -24.62 3.78 13.83
C ALA A 184 -25.87 2.87 13.92
N LEU A 185 -26.34 2.63 15.13
CA LEU A 185 -27.62 1.98 15.36
C LEU A 185 -28.71 2.93 14.88
N VAL A 186 -29.30 2.65 13.74
CA VAL A 186 -30.48 3.34 13.22
C VAL A 186 -31.72 2.61 13.70
#